data_70362f0d5a3744a54b3af65f5f6ae943
#
_entry.id   70362f0d5a3744a54b3af65f5f6ae943
#
_cell.length_a   1.000
_cell.length_b   1.000
_cell.length_c   1.000
_cell.angle_alpha   90.00
_cell.angle_beta   90.00
_cell.angle_gamma   90.00
#
_symmetry.space_group_name_H-M   'P 1'
#
loop_
_entity.id
_entity.type
_entity.pdbx_description
1 polymer ?
#
loop_
_entity_poly.entity_id
_entity_poly.type
_entity_poly.pdbx_seq_one_letter_code
_entity_poly.pdbx_strand_id
1 'polypeptide(L)'
;MFDFYGNKFTSDINHFIKKAKDRVRALDRDNQRFIEDIFTKGNYRNYGEILENNLINKFSRRENVKFEDIFPENIHPALEILIGESNLKNFIKIGEKITKTPYTMGYTRRMVRSSNCRNYIDKLFSVLKTFVHYKFFDINTKKLLLGNCNFKGLEGWDLKNLITSLENKYVIANDIDNGNQDVIDFINEALTSGSSKNINYGTLAAIFVSENKSLVEMAGKLLLAAQRQEGLRQQICETMDEGSQENFEYMFKIIYDNDLIRFSSVKRALGVWTGLLGENYNNPETVGKKELEIINKLIDNPKYADELLKSDDNVEVYLALWYKASQDVKIALEAIQELLKVSKLHTKLLVAYNLEIFQDIKYQRTVAKDIIKEYSEKDDNDFLKIVACYWEHLSYNAYTNSSIKTNRGLFETADEAKEFFEIFKKVFVLIDGKDKVFNPIIFPWVSRYIYTHNIAALLFTIAASYPELNLKNEVLTYFKALEPYSRSGYLKSLFNKPENKDEELFVVKMLADATVTNEANKIIRVNNLTSKYTKEIEDILRLKTADVRKNAIGLILSLESSQLLEATENLVQDKNANKRLAGLDILTKIKDKQDFAKEKIEKIVATIKEPTDPEKILIDGLVGKVET
;
A
#
# COMPACT_ATOMS: atom_id res chain seq x y z
N MET A 1 6.07 12.16 -11.34
CA MET A 1 6.79 13.47 -11.38
C MET A 1 8.17 13.40 -10.73
N PHE A 2 8.39 12.58 -9.70
CA PHE A 2 9.71 12.42 -9.04
C PHE A 2 10.81 11.80 -9.92
N ASP A 3 10.49 10.93 -10.87
CA ASP A 3 11.50 10.30 -11.75
C ASP A 3 12.10 11.24 -12.80
N PHE A 4 11.41 12.31 -13.16
CA PHE A 4 11.92 13.26 -14.15
C PHE A 4 13.02 14.18 -13.59
N TYR A 5 13.01 14.43 -12.27
CA TYR A 5 14.02 15.23 -11.58
C TYR A 5 15.15 14.38 -10.94
N GLY A 6 14.93 13.07 -10.78
CA GLY A 6 15.85 12.17 -10.07
C GLY A 6 17.28 12.18 -10.62
N ASN A 7 17.46 12.09 -11.93
CA ASN A 7 18.77 12.04 -12.55
C ASN A 7 19.52 13.39 -12.49
N LYS A 8 18.83 14.51 -12.68
CA LYS A 8 19.42 15.84 -12.59
C LYS A 8 19.82 16.16 -11.15
N PHE A 9 18.93 15.83 -10.20
CA PHE A 9 19.17 16.02 -8.78
C PHE A 9 20.38 15.23 -8.28
N THR A 10 20.55 13.97 -8.68
CA THR A 10 21.72 13.14 -8.34
C THR A 10 23.00 13.72 -8.92
N SER A 11 22.96 14.21 -10.17
CA SER A 11 24.08 14.88 -10.80
C SER A 11 24.52 16.14 -10.05
N ASP A 12 23.55 16.99 -9.67
CA ASP A 12 23.82 18.25 -8.99
C ASP A 12 24.31 18.06 -7.55
N ILE A 13 23.79 17.04 -6.84
CA ILE A 13 24.32 16.63 -5.53
C ILE A 13 25.76 16.12 -5.65
N ASN A 14 26.03 15.25 -6.60
CA ASN A 14 27.37 14.74 -6.81
C ASN A 14 28.38 15.85 -7.14
N HIS A 15 27.96 16.84 -7.95
CA HIS A 15 28.75 18.01 -8.25
C HIS A 15 29.01 18.87 -7.00
N PHE A 16 27.96 19.06 -6.15
CA PHE A 16 28.08 19.77 -4.89
C PHE A 16 29.00 19.05 -3.91
N ILE A 17 28.85 17.75 -3.73
CA ILE A 17 29.71 16.94 -2.87
C ILE A 17 31.16 16.99 -3.37
N LYS A 18 31.36 16.95 -4.69
CA LYS A 18 32.69 17.11 -5.28
C LYS A 18 33.32 18.48 -4.98
N LYS A 19 32.52 19.57 -5.04
CA LYS A 19 32.98 20.92 -4.65
C LYS A 19 33.19 21.08 -3.14
N ALA A 20 32.38 20.39 -2.33
CA ALA A 20 32.49 20.38 -0.88
C ALA A 20 33.47 19.34 -0.33
N LYS A 21 34.21 18.65 -1.23
CA LYS A 21 35.02 17.46 -0.90
C LYS A 21 35.98 17.69 0.26
N ASP A 22 36.59 18.85 0.34
CA ASP A 22 37.56 19.14 1.40
C ASP A 22 36.83 19.36 2.75
N ARG A 23 35.69 20.01 2.72
CA ARG A 23 34.83 20.19 3.91
C ARG A 23 34.26 18.85 4.40
N VAL A 24 33.80 18.00 3.49
CA VAL A 24 33.32 16.66 3.81
C VAL A 24 34.44 15.78 4.38
N ARG A 25 35.65 15.87 3.83
CA ARG A 25 36.84 15.13 4.31
C ARG A 25 37.28 15.57 5.71
N ALA A 26 37.01 16.80 6.09
CA ALA A 26 37.31 17.31 7.43
C ALA A 26 36.31 16.82 8.52
N LEU A 27 35.19 16.23 8.11
CA LEU A 27 34.23 15.66 9.03
C LEU A 27 34.70 14.31 9.59
N ASP A 28 34.16 13.93 10.74
CA ASP A 28 34.34 12.57 11.23
C ASP A 28 33.70 11.51 10.31
N ARG A 29 33.99 10.26 10.60
CA ARG A 29 33.58 9.13 9.75
C ARG A 29 32.04 8.96 9.70
N ASP A 30 31.34 9.25 10.77
CA ASP A 30 29.89 9.09 10.85
C ASP A 30 29.17 10.14 10.00
N ASN A 31 29.64 11.39 10.06
CA ASN A 31 29.15 12.47 9.21
C ASN A 31 29.45 12.23 7.72
N GLN A 32 30.65 11.74 7.40
CA GLN A 32 30.99 11.37 6.01
C GLN A 32 30.07 10.27 5.49
N ARG A 33 29.83 9.23 6.29
CA ARG A 33 28.95 8.12 5.96
C ARG A 33 27.49 8.57 5.82
N PHE A 34 27.02 9.45 6.69
CA PHE A 34 25.69 10.04 6.61
C PHE A 34 25.47 10.73 5.25
N ILE A 35 26.43 11.58 4.83
CA ILE A 35 26.35 12.27 3.53
C ILE A 35 26.38 11.27 2.38
N GLU A 36 27.27 10.27 2.44
CA GLU A 36 27.41 9.28 1.39
C GLU A 36 26.18 8.38 1.26
N ASP A 37 25.69 7.83 2.35
CA ASP A 37 24.56 6.89 2.33
C ASP A 37 23.26 7.58 1.95
N ILE A 38 23.02 8.77 2.45
CA ILE A 38 21.76 9.47 2.21
C ILE A 38 21.73 10.14 0.83
N PHE A 39 22.79 10.84 0.45
CA PHE A 39 22.75 11.70 -0.72
C PHE A 39 23.44 11.13 -1.96
N THR A 40 24.44 10.29 -1.80
CA THR A 40 25.19 9.71 -2.93
C THR A 40 24.56 8.40 -3.40
N LYS A 41 24.13 7.56 -2.47
CA LYS A 41 23.54 6.24 -2.77
C LYS A 41 22.02 6.25 -2.83
N GLY A 42 21.37 7.36 -2.50
CA GLY A 42 19.91 7.46 -2.46
C GLY A 42 19.22 6.56 -1.41
N ASN A 43 19.97 6.16 -0.39
CA ASN A 43 19.60 5.06 0.51
C ASN A 43 18.90 5.53 1.78
N TYR A 44 17.96 6.49 1.64
CA TYR A 44 17.11 6.95 2.74
C TYR A 44 16.38 5.83 3.47
N ARG A 45 15.97 4.79 2.73
CA ARG A 45 15.27 3.65 3.31
C ARG A 45 16.12 2.92 4.32
N ASN A 46 17.37 2.62 3.98
CA ASN A 46 18.28 1.89 4.88
C ASN A 46 18.62 2.70 6.12
N TYR A 47 18.82 4.02 5.99
CA TYR A 47 19.07 4.87 7.15
C TYR A 47 17.85 4.93 8.06
N GLY A 48 16.65 5.08 7.48
CA GLY A 48 15.40 5.03 8.23
C GLY A 48 15.19 3.70 8.96
N GLU A 49 15.52 2.57 8.36
CA GLU A 49 15.45 1.24 8.98
C GLU A 49 16.46 1.09 10.14
N ILE A 50 17.68 1.62 9.99
CA ILE A 50 18.68 1.63 11.05
C ILE A 50 18.20 2.48 12.23
N LEU A 51 17.69 3.68 11.96
CA LEU A 51 17.13 4.56 12.99
C LEU A 51 15.92 3.95 13.67
N GLU A 52 15.01 3.34 12.93
CA GLU A 52 13.84 2.66 13.46
C GLU A 52 14.25 1.53 14.42
N ASN A 53 15.24 0.72 14.04
CA ASN A 53 15.78 -0.32 14.91
C ASN A 53 16.43 0.26 16.17
N ASN A 54 17.16 1.37 16.07
CA ASN A 54 17.78 2.02 17.22
C ASN A 54 16.75 2.66 18.17
N LEU A 55 15.62 3.11 17.61
CA LEU A 55 14.55 3.76 18.36
C LEU A 55 13.47 2.79 18.86
N ILE A 56 13.53 1.51 18.46
CA ILE A 56 12.52 0.51 18.82
C ILE A 56 12.31 0.41 20.35
N ASN A 57 13.36 0.62 21.14
CA ASN A 57 13.26 0.63 22.59
C ASN A 57 12.48 1.84 23.11
N LYS A 58 12.58 3.01 22.46
CA LYS A 58 11.76 4.19 22.81
C LYS A 58 10.30 3.94 22.47
N PHE A 59 10.05 3.31 21.33
CA PHE A 59 8.68 2.92 20.93
C PHE A 59 8.07 1.90 21.87
N SER A 60 8.81 0.85 22.24
CA SER A 60 8.34 -0.15 23.19
C SER A 60 8.03 0.44 24.57
N ARG A 61 8.73 1.52 24.96
CA ARG A 61 8.45 2.29 26.18
C ARG A 61 7.42 3.40 25.97
N ARG A 62 6.95 3.60 24.72
CA ARG A 62 5.98 4.66 24.38
C ARG A 62 6.50 6.07 24.64
N GLU A 63 7.80 6.26 24.50
CA GLU A 63 8.44 7.56 24.62
C GLU A 63 8.27 8.36 23.31
N ASN A 64 8.05 9.67 23.43
CA ASN A 64 7.98 10.55 22.27
C ASN A 64 9.34 10.64 21.57
N VAL A 65 9.35 10.46 20.25
CA VAL A 65 10.54 10.66 19.43
C VAL A 65 10.73 12.15 19.17
N LYS A 66 11.92 12.64 19.50
CA LYS A 66 12.31 14.03 19.28
C LYS A 66 13.14 14.16 18.00
N PHE A 67 13.33 15.40 17.56
CA PHE A 67 14.19 15.71 16.42
C PHE A 67 15.62 15.16 16.62
N GLU A 68 16.18 15.34 17.79
CA GLU A 68 17.54 14.92 18.17
C GLU A 68 17.73 13.39 18.20
N ASP A 69 16.65 12.63 18.33
CA ASP A 69 16.70 11.18 18.24
C ASP A 69 16.96 10.70 16.80
N ILE A 70 16.59 11.52 15.82
CA ILE A 70 16.75 11.23 14.40
C ILE A 70 17.99 11.92 13.82
N PHE A 71 18.21 13.17 14.22
CA PHE A 71 19.34 13.99 13.81
C PHE A 71 20.08 14.51 15.06
N PRO A 72 20.87 13.65 15.73
CA PRO A 72 21.60 14.04 16.93
C PRO A 72 22.66 15.10 16.61
N GLU A 73 23.07 15.86 17.62
CA GLU A 73 24.00 16.98 17.45
C GLU A 73 25.30 16.63 16.74
N ASN A 74 25.80 15.40 16.92
CA ASN A 74 26.99 14.93 16.23
C ASN A 74 26.85 14.82 14.69
N ILE A 75 25.60 14.81 14.17
CA ILE A 75 25.31 14.81 12.71
C ILE A 75 25.10 16.23 12.17
N HIS A 76 24.93 17.22 13.04
CA HIS A 76 24.69 18.61 12.63
C HIS A 76 25.78 19.16 11.69
N PRO A 77 27.09 18.87 11.85
CA PRO A 77 28.12 19.31 10.88
C PRO A 77 27.86 18.84 9.44
N ALA A 78 27.35 17.61 9.26
CA ALA A 78 26.95 17.12 7.95
C ALA A 78 25.73 17.89 7.40
N LEU A 79 24.73 18.14 8.25
CA LEU A 79 23.55 18.93 7.88
C LEU A 79 23.93 20.37 7.50
N GLU A 80 24.84 21.01 8.22
CA GLU A 80 25.33 22.35 7.89
C GLU A 80 26.01 22.41 6.51
N ILE A 81 26.79 21.40 6.16
CA ILE A 81 27.36 21.32 4.82
C ILE A 81 26.26 21.19 3.77
N LEU A 82 25.23 20.39 4.04
CA LEU A 82 24.17 20.10 3.08
C LEU A 82 23.22 21.28 2.88
N ILE A 83 22.76 21.89 3.95
CA ILE A 83 21.71 22.91 3.90
C ILE A 83 22.13 24.30 4.37
N GLY A 84 23.25 24.43 5.05
CA GLY A 84 23.76 25.67 5.62
C GLY A 84 23.27 25.92 7.05
N GLU A 85 24.05 26.65 7.84
CA GLU A 85 23.78 26.93 9.27
C GLU A 85 22.41 27.59 9.51
N SER A 86 22.08 28.61 8.74
CA SER A 86 20.78 29.30 8.85
C SER A 86 19.60 28.36 8.61
N ASN A 87 19.74 27.46 7.64
CA ASN A 87 18.72 26.48 7.30
C ASN A 87 18.62 25.35 8.30
N LEU A 88 19.73 25.01 8.96
CA LEU A 88 19.70 24.02 10.03
C LEU A 88 18.80 24.49 11.18
N LYS A 89 18.89 25.77 11.58
CA LYS A 89 18.01 26.35 12.60
C LYS A 89 16.53 26.27 12.20
N ASN A 90 16.22 26.57 10.94
CA ASN A 90 14.86 26.43 10.41
C ASN A 90 14.43 24.96 10.33
N PHE A 91 15.30 24.05 9.95
CA PHE A 91 15.02 22.61 9.89
C PHE A 91 14.68 22.02 11.26
N ILE A 92 15.40 22.44 12.32
CA ILE A 92 15.09 22.08 13.70
C ILE A 92 13.69 22.56 14.09
N LYS A 93 13.37 23.85 13.85
CA LYS A 93 12.03 24.41 14.14
C LYS A 93 10.91 23.68 13.39
N ILE A 94 11.15 23.32 12.13
CA ILE A 94 10.19 22.53 11.33
C ILE A 94 10.04 21.14 11.91
N GLY A 95 11.12 20.51 12.35
CA GLY A 95 11.09 19.21 13.05
C GLY A 95 10.22 19.25 14.30
N GLU A 96 10.35 20.29 15.12
CA GLU A 96 9.49 20.51 16.29
C GLU A 96 8.01 20.68 15.91
N LYS A 97 7.70 21.39 14.81
CA LYS A 97 6.32 21.51 14.31
C LYS A 97 5.75 20.17 13.87
N ILE A 98 6.55 19.35 13.20
CA ILE A 98 6.14 18.00 12.81
C ILE A 98 5.77 17.17 14.03
N THR A 99 6.50 17.31 15.16
CA THR A 99 6.15 16.58 16.40
C THR A 99 4.84 17.04 17.03
N LYS A 100 4.46 18.30 16.85
CA LYS A 100 3.23 18.89 17.41
C LYS A 100 1.99 18.61 16.57
N THR A 101 2.14 18.08 15.36
CA THR A 101 1.00 17.79 14.48
C THR A 101 0.70 16.29 14.46
N PRO A 102 -0.57 15.89 14.36
CA PRO A 102 -0.92 14.47 14.30
C PRO A 102 -0.38 13.84 13.02
N TYR A 103 -0.06 12.56 13.12
CA TYR A 103 0.28 11.80 11.94
C TYR A 103 -1.01 11.48 11.16
N THR A 104 -0.99 11.77 9.87
CA THR A 104 -2.12 11.52 9.00
C THR A 104 -1.87 10.30 8.13
N MET A 105 -2.47 9.17 8.47
CA MET A 105 -2.57 8.04 7.57
C MET A 105 -4.02 7.56 7.49
N GLY A 106 -4.63 7.72 6.33
CA GLY A 106 -5.98 7.24 6.09
C GLY A 106 -7.04 7.92 6.95
N TYR A 107 -7.82 7.13 7.65
CA TYR A 107 -9.08 7.55 8.28
C TYR A 107 -8.98 7.89 9.77
N THR A 108 -7.80 7.78 10.38
CA THR A 108 -7.62 7.92 11.84
C THR A 108 -6.64 9.04 12.18
N ARG A 109 -6.76 10.15 11.50
CA ARG A 109 -5.74 11.19 11.45
C ARG A 109 -5.31 11.74 12.80
N ARG A 110 -6.22 11.85 13.76
CA ARG A 110 -5.88 12.42 15.07
C ARG A 110 -5.47 11.40 16.14
N MET A 111 -5.68 10.12 15.90
CA MET A 111 -5.31 9.08 16.86
C MET A 111 -3.82 8.92 17.05
N VAL A 112 -3.04 9.25 16.04
CA VAL A 112 -1.66 8.84 15.95
C VAL A 112 -0.76 10.04 15.94
N ARG A 113 -0.52 10.56 17.12
CA ARG A 113 0.61 11.46 17.35
C ARG A 113 1.84 10.61 17.67
N SER A 114 2.97 10.96 17.16
CA SER A 114 4.31 10.53 17.60
C SER A 114 4.60 9.03 17.78
N SER A 115 3.64 8.13 17.69
CA SER A 115 3.87 6.70 17.91
C SER A 115 4.47 5.98 16.71
N ASN A 116 4.37 6.54 15.50
CA ASN A 116 4.94 5.96 14.31
C ASN A 116 6.26 6.63 13.91
N CYS A 117 7.37 6.07 14.40
CA CYS A 117 8.72 6.52 14.11
C CYS A 117 9.01 6.62 12.62
N ARG A 118 8.62 5.61 11.85
CA ARG A 118 8.95 5.56 10.44
C ARG A 118 8.38 6.75 9.70
N ASN A 119 7.13 7.08 9.95
CA ASN A 119 6.50 8.22 9.31
C ASN A 119 7.08 9.56 9.75
N TYR A 120 7.46 9.66 11.01
CA TYR A 120 8.14 10.82 11.53
C TYR A 120 9.50 11.02 10.85
N ILE A 121 10.27 9.94 10.76
CA ILE A 121 11.53 9.90 10.02
C ILE A 121 11.30 10.30 8.55
N ASP A 122 10.35 9.68 7.87
CA ASP A 122 10.07 9.93 6.46
C ASP A 122 9.64 11.39 6.21
N LYS A 123 8.86 12.00 7.11
CA LYS A 123 8.52 13.43 7.05
C LYS A 123 9.73 14.32 7.23
N LEU A 124 10.58 14.06 8.22
CA LEU A 124 11.80 14.82 8.43
C LEU A 124 12.76 14.72 7.26
N PHE A 125 12.92 13.52 6.69
CA PHE A 125 13.74 13.34 5.49
C PHE A 125 13.14 14.01 4.27
N SER A 126 11.81 14.04 4.14
CA SER A 126 11.14 14.78 3.07
C SER A 126 11.44 16.28 3.15
N VAL A 127 11.38 16.85 4.35
CA VAL A 127 11.74 18.25 4.59
C VAL A 127 13.23 18.50 4.34
N LEU A 128 14.11 17.62 4.80
CA LEU A 128 15.56 17.71 4.54
C LEU A 128 15.84 17.68 3.04
N LYS A 129 15.21 16.79 2.30
CA LYS A 129 15.27 16.76 0.82
C LYS A 129 14.87 18.09 0.22
N THR A 130 13.79 18.67 0.73
CA THR A 130 13.32 19.97 0.28
C THR A 130 14.41 21.02 0.44
N PHE A 131 15.03 21.15 1.61
CA PHE A 131 16.12 22.10 1.83
C PHE A 131 17.36 21.84 0.94
N VAL A 132 17.77 20.59 0.78
CA VAL A 132 18.88 20.23 -0.10
C VAL A 132 18.54 20.53 -1.56
N HIS A 133 17.32 20.20 -1.98
CA HIS A 133 16.83 20.42 -3.34
C HIS A 133 16.86 21.92 -3.70
N TYR A 134 16.40 22.78 -2.80
CA TYR A 134 16.38 24.24 -3.00
C TYR A 134 17.75 24.88 -3.10
N LYS A 135 18.78 24.26 -2.55
CA LYS A 135 20.15 24.72 -2.72
C LYS A 135 20.60 24.69 -4.19
N PHE A 136 19.98 23.84 -5.00
CA PHE A 136 20.29 23.62 -6.41
C PHE A 136 19.29 24.25 -7.37
N PHE A 137 18.18 24.81 -6.86
CA PHE A 137 17.19 25.55 -7.66
C PHE A 137 17.65 26.99 -7.96
N ASP A 138 16.89 27.63 -8.85
CA ASP A 138 17.10 29.04 -9.13
C ASP A 138 17.03 29.91 -7.87
N ILE A 139 17.59 31.11 -7.99
CA ILE A 139 17.77 32.02 -6.85
C ILE A 139 16.44 32.47 -6.23
N ASN A 140 15.36 32.47 -7.02
CA ASN A 140 14.06 32.94 -6.58
C ASN A 140 13.35 31.86 -5.76
N THR A 141 13.42 30.61 -6.20
CA THR A 141 12.92 29.45 -5.46
C THR A 141 13.67 29.29 -4.12
N LYS A 142 14.99 29.55 -4.10
CA LYS A 142 15.78 29.58 -2.86
C LYS A 142 15.30 30.64 -1.89
N LYS A 143 15.03 31.86 -2.38
CA LYS A 143 14.57 32.96 -1.55
C LYS A 143 13.21 32.68 -0.92
N LEU A 144 12.29 32.04 -1.65
CA LEU A 144 10.98 31.65 -1.16
C LEU A 144 11.06 30.81 0.12
N LEU A 145 11.91 29.80 0.10
CA LEU A 145 11.99 28.82 1.18
C LEU A 145 12.88 29.23 2.34
N LEU A 146 13.69 30.26 2.12
CA LEU A 146 14.53 30.85 3.14
C LEU A 146 13.86 32.07 3.82
N GLY A 147 12.58 32.31 3.56
CA GLY A 147 11.87 33.46 4.11
C GLY A 147 12.31 34.81 3.56
N ASN A 148 13.02 34.83 2.43
CA ASN A 148 13.59 36.02 1.81
C ASN A 148 13.11 36.21 0.36
N CYS A 149 12.01 35.58 -0.03
CA CYS A 149 11.50 35.71 -1.39
C CYS A 149 10.66 36.96 -1.58
N ASN A 150 11.00 37.72 -2.61
CA ASN A 150 10.12 38.76 -3.12
C ASN A 150 9.27 38.15 -4.24
N PHE A 151 7.98 37.96 -3.99
CA PHE A 151 7.04 37.39 -4.97
C PHE A 151 6.78 38.30 -6.17
N LYS A 152 7.18 39.58 -6.12
CA LYS A 152 7.09 40.49 -7.27
C LYS A 152 8.06 40.06 -8.37
N GLY A 153 7.63 39.20 -9.24
CA GLY A 153 8.43 38.66 -10.35
C GLY A 153 8.48 37.15 -10.46
N LEU A 154 7.86 36.43 -9.53
CA LEU A 154 7.57 35.03 -9.66
C LEU A 154 6.15 34.87 -10.23
N GLU A 155 5.98 35.33 -11.46
CA GLU A 155 4.74 35.07 -12.21
C GLU A 155 4.81 33.64 -12.71
N GLY A 156 3.93 32.76 -12.23
CA GLY A 156 3.76 31.50 -12.88
C GLY A 156 3.42 30.31 -11.99
N TRP A 157 3.30 29.22 -12.66
CA TRP A 157 2.86 27.91 -12.22
C TRP A 157 3.72 27.34 -11.07
N ASP A 158 5.02 27.63 -11.06
CA ASP A 158 5.98 27.04 -10.12
C ASP A 158 5.82 27.55 -8.69
N LEU A 159 5.59 28.85 -8.49
CA LEU A 159 5.39 29.44 -7.17
C LEU A 159 4.10 28.96 -6.53
N LYS A 160 3.02 29.00 -7.32
CA LYS A 160 1.72 28.53 -6.87
C LYS A 160 1.78 27.08 -6.43
N ASN A 161 2.40 26.22 -7.23
CA ASN A 161 2.56 24.80 -6.91
C ASN A 161 3.41 24.59 -5.65
N LEU A 162 4.40 25.43 -5.43
CA LEU A 162 5.26 25.32 -4.26
C LEU A 162 4.50 25.63 -2.96
N ILE A 163 3.76 26.75 -2.90
CA ILE A 163 2.98 27.16 -1.72
C ILE A 163 1.79 26.23 -1.51
N THR A 164 1.22 25.75 -2.59
CA THR A 164 -0.01 24.94 -2.55
C THR A 164 0.25 23.44 -2.40
N SER A 165 1.52 22.98 -2.43
CA SER A 165 1.87 21.59 -2.24
C SER A 165 1.72 21.17 -0.78
N LEU A 166 0.97 20.10 -0.54
CA LEU A 166 0.79 19.52 0.79
C LEU A 166 2.13 19.04 1.40
N GLU A 167 3.08 18.64 0.56
CA GLU A 167 4.42 18.21 0.99
C GLU A 167 5.22 19.34 1.64
N ASN A 168 4.95 20.60 1.25
CA ASN A 168 5.65 21.79 1.75
C ASN A 168 4.98 22.46 2.95
N LYS A 169 3.86 21.95 3.45
CA LYS A 169 3.06 22.60 4.50
C LYS A 169 3.85 23.03 5.74
N TYR A 170 4.81 22.22 6.18
CA TYR A 170 5.62 22.55 7.35
C TYR A 170 6.64 23.66 7.09
N VAL A 171 7.21 23.70 5.87
CA VAL A 171 8.13 24.75 5.44
C VAL A 171 7.40 26.07 5.32
N ILE A 172 6.24 26.06 4.66
CA ILE A 172 5.39 27.26 4.51
C ILE A 172 4.86 27.74 5.86
N ALA A 173 4.44 26.82 6.75
CA ALA A 173 4.05 27.20 8.12
C ALA A 173 5.19 27.88 8.89
N ASN A 174 6.42 27.38 8.74
CA ASN A 174 7.59 27.99 9.35
C ASN A 174 7.88 29.40 8.77
N ASP A 175 7.68 29.60 7.46
CA ASP A 175 7.82 30.92 6.83
C ASP A 175 6.75 31.89 7.33
N ILE A 176 5.50 31.44 7.50
CA ILE A 176 4.43 32.22 8.11
C ILE A 176 4.83 32.67 9.53
N ASP A 177 5.31 31.74 10.35
CA ASP A 177 5.64 32.01 11.75
C ASP A 177 6.93 32.87 11.91
N ASN A 178 7.83 32.80 10.92
CA ASN A 178 8.97 33.71 10.84
C ASN A 178 8.59 35.11 10.31
N GLY A 179 7.31 35.38 9.99
CA GLY A 179 6.83 36.68 9.53
C GLY A 179 7.17 36.99 8.07
N ASN A 180 7.30 35.95 7.21
CA ASN A 180 7.50 36.18 5.79
C ASN A 180 6.26 36.85 5.18
N GLN A 181 6.32 38.19 5.02
CA GLN A 181 5.18 38.98 4.60
C GLN A 181 4.68 38.61 3.21
N ASP A 182 5.55 38.23 2.29
CA ASP A 182 5.15 37.84 0.95
C ASP A 182 4.30 36.56 0.96
N VAL A 183 4.64 35.56 1.82
CA VAL A 183 3.84 34.34 2.01
C VAL A 183 2.50 34.69 2.67
N ILE A 184 2.54 35.53 3.70
CA ILE A 184 1.35 35.97 4.45
C ILE A 184 0.40 36.71 3.51
N ASP A 185 0.89 37.62 2.70
CA ASP A 185 0.08 38.42 1.76
C ASP A 185 -0.56 37.55 0.69
N PHE A 186 0.19 36.56 0.13
CA PHE A 186 -0.37 35.59 -0.82
C PHE A 186 -1.51 34.81 -0.19
N ILE A 187 -1.33 34.32 1.04
CA ILE A 187 -2.36 33.55 1.74
C ILE A 187 -3.57 34.44 2.07
N ASN A 188 -3.35 35.65 2.53
CA ASN A 188 -4.43 36.60 2.81
C ASN A 188 -5.24 36.91 1.55
N GLU A 189 -4.59 37.15 0.41
CA GLU A 189 -5.26 37.34 -0.87
C GLU A 189 -6.06 36.11 -1.27
N ALA A 190 -5.49 34.92 -1.11
CA ALA A 190 -6.19 33.67 -1.39
C ALA A 190 -7.45 33.51 -0.52
N LEU A 191 -7.36 33.76 0.79
CA LEU A 191 -8.48 33.64 1.72
C LEU A 191 -9.57 34.70 1.48
N THR A 192 -9.21 35.93 1.14
CA THR A 192 -10.14 37.05 0.94
C THR A 192 -10.81 37.01 -0.43
N SER A 193 -10.11 36.57 -1.47
CA SER A 193 -10.66 36.48 -2.83
C SER A 193 -11.70 35.36 -2.97
N GLY A 194 -11.74 34.43 -2.03
CA GLY A 194 -12.60 33.23 -2.10
C GLY A 194 -12.34 32.37 -3.33
N SER A 195 -11.24 32.61 -4.02
CA SER A 195 -10.87 31.89 -5.23
C SER A 195 -10.39 30.49 -4.89
N SER A 196 -11.19 29.49 -5.18
CA SER A 196 -10.82 28.07 -5.06
C SER A 196 -9.55 27.67 -5.82
N LYS A 197 -9.05 28.57 -6.69
CA LYS A 197 -7.80 28.33 -7.44
C LYS A 197 -6.55 28.46 -6.58
N ASN A 198 -6.58 29.28 -5.54
CA ASN A 198 -5.44 29.57 -4.67
C ASN A 198 -5.59 28.98 -3.26
N ILE A 199 -6.82 28.58 -2.90
CA ILE A 199 -7.11 27.85 -1.66
C ILE A 199 -7.13 26.38 -1.99
N ASN A 200 -6.19 25.61 -1.46
CA ASN A 200 -6.13 24.17 -1.61
C ASN A 200 -5.66 23.50 -0.32
N TYR A 201 -5.59 22.17 -0.32
CA TYR A 201 -5.17 21.39 0.85
C TYR A 201 -3.81 21.82 1.41
N GLY A 202 -2.82 22.13 0.55
CA GLY A 202 -1.48 22.53 0.98
C GLY A 202 -1.48 23.88 1.69
N THR A 203 -2.14 24.89 1.13
CA THR A 203 -2.26 26.23 1.72
C THR A 203 -2.99 26.18 3.06
N LEU A 204 -4.14 25.50 3.11
CA LEU A 204 -4.92 25.36 4.34
C LEU A 204 -4.15 24.57 5.41
N ALA A 205 -3.48 23.48 5.02
CA ALA A 205 -2.66 22.72 5.95
C ALA A 205 -1.51 23.55 6.53
N ALA A 206 -0.86 24.39 5.72
CA ALA A 206 0.18 25.30 6.20
C ALA A 206 -0.37 26.32 7.23
N ILE A 207 -1.56 26.88 6.98
CA ILE A 207 -2.25 27.77 7.92
C ILE A 207 -2.52 27.05 9.25
N PHE A 208 -3.11 25.84 9.19
CA PHE A 208 -3.48 25.11 10.40
C PHE A 208 -2.26 24.53 11.16
N VAL A 209 -1.12 24.35 10.50
CA VAL A 209 0.15 23.98 11.15
C VAL A 209 0.86 25.19 11.76
N SER A 210 0.64 26.41 11.22
CA SER A 210 1.28 27.63 11.71
C SER A 210 0.76 28.06 13.08
N GLU A 211 1.52 28.92 13.76
CA GLU A 211 1.14 29.56 15.02
C GLU A 211 0.43 30.92 14.78
N ASN A 212 0.18 31.28 13.51
CA ASN A 212 -0.45 32.54 13.14
C ASN A 212 -1.97 32.50 13.32
N LYS A 213 -2.44 32.95 14.48
CA LYS A 213 -3.86 32.96 14.85
C LYS A 213 -4.73 33.76 13.88
N SER A 214 -4.22 34.88 13.35
CA SER A 214 -5.00 35.71 12.42
C SER A 214 -5.37 34.95 11.14
N LEU A 215 -4.45 34.18 10.57
CA LEU A 215 -4.73 33.37 9.38
C LEU A 215 -5.72 32.22 9.69
N VAL A 216 -5.62 31.61 10.87
CA VAL A 216 -6.56 30.57 11.30
C VAL A 216 -7.97 31.15 11.48
N GLU A 217 -8.08 32.35 12.09
CA GLU A 217 -9.35 33.08 12.22
C GLU A 217 -9.96 33.44 10.85
N MET A 218 -9.12 33.85 9.90
CA MET A 218 -9.58 34.12 8.53
C MET A 218 -10.10 32.84 7.84
N ALA A 219 -9.43 31.70 8.03
CA ALA A 219 -9.92 30.41 7.52
C ALA A 219 -11.27 30.03 8.17
N GLY A 220 -11.46 30.31 9.46
CA GLY A 220 -12.74 30.18 10.15
C GLY A 220 -13.85 31.06 9.57
N LYS A 221 -13.57 32.33 9.31
CA LYS A 221 -14.51 33.25 8.64
C LYS A 221 -14.87 32.77 7.24
N LEU A 222 -13.90 32.26 6.49
CA LEU A 222 -14.12 31.67 5.17
C LEU A 222 -15.03 30.43 5.25
N LEU A 223 -14.84 29.56 6.25
CA LEU A 223 -15.70 28.42 6.49
C LEU A 223 -17.16 28.85 6.70
N LEU A 224 -17.39 29.87 7.52
CA LEU A 224 -18.72 30.42 7.75
C LEU A 224 -19.35 31.03 6.50
N ALA A 225 -18.53 31.68 5.66
CA ALA A 225 -18.99 32.26 4.39
C ALA A 225 -19.29 31.20 3.31
N ALA A 226 -18.71 30.00 3.41
CA ALA A 226 -18.80 28.93 2.40
C ALA A 226 -20.13 28.14 2.43
N GLN A 227 -21.27 28.74 2.84
CA GLN A 227 -22.55 28.04 3.01
C GLN A 227 -23.09 27.36 1.74
N ARG A 228 -22.82 27.93 0.57
CA ARG A 228 -23.25 27.40 -0.74
C ARG A 228 -22.12 26.72 -1.51
N GLN A 229 -20.92 26.61 -0.93
CA GLN A 229 -19.72 26.08 -1.58
C GLN A 229 -19.30 24.78 -0.89
N GLU A 230 -20.00 23.69 -1.21
CA GLU A 230 -19.78 22.37 -0.59
C GLU A 230 -18.30 21.91 -0.69
N GLY A 231 -17.68 22.02 -1.86
CA GLY A 231 -16.30 21.61 -2.04
C GLY A 231 -15.29 22.41 -1.21
N LEU A 232 -15.47 23.72 -1.09
CA LEU A 232 -14.61 24.58 -0.25
C LEU A 232 -14.79 24.25 1.23
N ARG A 233 -16.03 24.09 1.69
CA ARG A 233 -16.33 23.71 3.07
C ARG A 233 -15.72 22.35 3.42
N GLN A 234 -15.90 21.35 2.53
CA GLN A 234 -15.28 20.04 2.69
C GLN A 234 -13.76 20.15 2.81
N GLN A 235 -13.13 20.91 1.91
CA GLN A 235 -11.69 21.09 1.88
C GLN A 235 -11.16 21.71 3.17
N ILE A 236 -11.82 22.75 3.69
CA ILE A 236 -11.43 23.40 4.95
C ILE A 236 -11.58 22.39 6.11
N CYS A 237 -12.75 21.75 6.23
CA CYS A 237 -13.03 20.83 7.33
C CYS A 237 -12.12 19.61 7.33
N GLU A 238 -11.86 19.00 6.17
CA GLU A 238 -10.96 17.85 6.09
C GLU A 238 -9.51 18.22 6.33
N THR A 239 -9.10 19.46 5.98
CA THR A 239 -7.71 19.90 6.13
C THR A 239 -7.37 20.36 7.54
N MET A 240 -8.34 20.89 8.32
CA MET A 240 -8.06 21.35 9.68
C MET A 240 -7.47 20.24 10.58
N ASP A 241 -7.70 18.99 10.24
CA ASP A 241 -7.13 17.83 10.90
C ASP A 241 -5.61 17.69 10.73
N GLU A 242 -5.03 18.34 9.73
CA GLU A 242 -3.58 18.42 9.51
C GLU A 242 -2.88 19.38 10.49
N GLY A 243 -3.64 20.22 11.16
CA GLY A 243 -3.14 21.29 12.02
C GLY A 243 -2.71 20.86 13.42
N SER A 244 -2.19 21.82 14.19
CA SER A 244 -1.93 21.66 15.61
C SER A 244 -3.22 21.36 16.38
N GLN A 245 -3.10 20.81 17.60
CA GLN A 245 -4.28 20.55 18.43
C GLN A 245 -5.06 21.82 18.72
N GLU A 246 -4.36 22.90 19.05
CA GLU A 246 -4.98 24.21 19.34
C GLU A 246 -5.80 24.74 18.16
N ASN A 247 -5.23 24.71 16.95
CA ASN A 247 -5.92 25.20 15.76
C ASN A 247 -7.09 24.29 15.36
N PHE A 248 -6.95 22.96 15.57
CA PHE A 248 -8.06 22.03 15.36
C PHE A 248 -9.22 22.33 16.32
N GLU A 249 -8.96 22.48 17.60
CA GLU A 249 -9.98 22.76 18.61
C GLU A 249 -10.66 24.11 18.37
N TYR A 250 -9.91 25.14 17.97
CA TYR A 250 -10.47 26.43 17.57
C TYR A 250 -11.44 26.31 16.38
N MET A 251 -11.03 25.62 15.33
CA MET A 251 -11.87 25.42 14.15
C MET A 251 -13.10 24.52 14.47
N PHE A 252 -12.89 23.52 15.34
CA PHE A 252 -13.97 22.66 15.81
C PHE A 252 -15.06 23.46 16.55
N LYS A 253 -14.67 24.41 17.40
CA LYS A 253 -15.62 25.29 18.09
C LYS A 253 -16.43 26.15 17.10
N ILE A 254 -15.81 26.66 16.05
CA ILE A 254 -16.55 27.38 14.99
C ILE A 254 -17.62 26.49 14.37
N ILE A 255 -17.30 25.22 14.11
CA ILE A 255 -18.23 24.24 13.54
C ILE A 255 -19.40 23.98 14.52
N TYR A 256 -19.07 23.77 15.78
CA TYR A 256 -20.04 23.46 16.83
C TYR A 256 -20.99 24.65 17.10
N ASP A 257 -20.44 25.85 17.36
CA ASP A 257 -21.19 27.04 17.73
C ASP A 257 -22.13 27.54 16.62
N ASN A 258 -21.81 27.23 15.35
CA ASN A 258 -22.61 27.62 14.19
C ASN A 258 -23.46 26.49 13.59
N ASP A 259 -23.60 25.37 14.29
CA ASP A 259 -24.39 24.18 13.85
C ASP A 259 -24.07 23.75 12.41
N LEU A 260 -22.77 23.75 12.05
CA LEU A 260 -22.35 23.39 10.69
C LEU A 260 -22.48 21.89 10.43
N ILE A 261 -22.74 21.06 11.46
CA ILE A 261 -22.96 19.62 11.32
C ILE A 261 -24.18 19.28 10.44
N ARG A 262 -25.07 20.25 10.18
CA ARG A 262 -26.16 20.09 9.23
C ARG A 262 -25.70 19.82 7.80
N PHE A 263 -24.45 20.15 7.47
CA PHE A 263 -23.88 19.92 6.13
C PHE A 263 -23.23 18.54 6.03
N SER A 264 -23.43 17.85 4.89
CA SER A 264 -22.87 16.51 4.64
C SER A 264 -21.34 16.51 4.62
N SER A 265 -20.71 17.56 4.11
CA SER A 265 -19.25 17.73 4.14
C SER A 265 -18.67 17.76 5.55
N VAL A 266 -19.38 18.37 6.51
CA VAL A 266 -18.94 18.43 7.92
C VAL A 266 -19.11 17.06 8.59
N LYS A 267 -20.26 16.37 8.37
CA LYS A 267 -20.45 14.99 8.85
C LYS A 267 -19.34 14.07 8.34
N ARG A 268 -19.03 14.17 7.06
CA ARG A 268 -17.94 13.42 6.45
C ARG A 268 -16.59 13.74 7.11
N ALA A 269 -16.28 15.03 7.30
CA ALA A 269 -15.04 15.44 7.94
C ALA A 269 -14.95 14.91 9.39
N LEU A 270 -16.03 14.97 10.15
CA LEU A 270 -16.12 14.39 11.50
C LEU A 270 -15.78 12.89 11.48
N GLY A 271 -16.34 12.13 10.52
CA GLY A 271 -15.99 10.74 10.32
C GLY A 271 -14.52 10.51 9.98
N VAL A 272 -13.92 11.39 9.16
CA VAL A 272 -12.48 11.35 8.84
C VAL A 272 -11.62 11.62 10.07
N TRP A 273 -11.91 12.64 10.86
CA TRP A 273 -11.12 12.99 12.05
C TRP A 273 -11.15 11.90 13.11
N THR A 274 -12.31 11.28 13.30
CA THR A 274 -12.53 10.24 14.32
C THR A 274 -12.22 8.83 13.81
N GLY A 275 -12.18 8.61 12.49
CA GLY A 275 -12.15 7.29 11.89
C GLY A 275 -13.51 6.59 11.81
N LEU A 276 -14.61 7.25 12.20
CA LEU A 276 -15.97 6.69 12.19
C LEU A 276 -16.69 6.92 10.85
N LEU A 277 -16.05 6.59 9.73
CA LEU A 277 -16.63 6.85 8.39
C LEU A 277 -17.78 5.93 7.99
N GLY A 278 -18.04 4.88 8.75
CA GLY A 278 -19.00 3.87 8.40
C GLY A 278 -18.60 3.00 7.19
N GLU A 279 -19.55 2.19 6.71
CA GLU A 279 -19.32 1.24 5.62
C GLU A 279 -19.11 1.88 4.26
N ASN A 280 -19.65 3.06 4.08
CA ASN A 280 -19.56 3.80 2.82
C ASN A 280 -18.88 5.14 3.07
N TYR A 281 -17.67 5.30 2.52
CA TYR A 281 -16.93 6.56 2.60
C TYR A 281 -17.72 7.77 2.07
N ASN A 282 -18.63 7.54 1.13
CA ASN A 282 -19.48 8.57 0.54
C ASN A 282 -20.80 8.77 1.30
N ASN A 283 -21.09 7.95 2.32
CA ASN A 283 -22.29 8.08 3.13
C ASN A 283 -21.92 8.42 4.60
N PRO A 284 -21.91 9.71 4.96
CA PRO A 284 -21.51 10.20 6.29
C PRO A 284 -22.62 10.05 7.35
N GLU A 285 -23.71 9.30 7.10
CA GLU A 285 -24.87 9.22 8.00
C GLU A 285 -24.57 8.54 9.35
N THR A 286 -23.45 7.81 9.44
CA THR A 286 -23.06 7.12 10.68
C THR A 286 -22.50 8.04 11.76
N VAL A 287 -22.14 9.28 11.41
CA VAL A 287 -21.65 10.31 12.34
C VAL A 287 -22.48 11.58 12.21
N GLY A 288 -22.76 12.22 13.33
CA GLY A 288 -23.62 13.36 13.33
C GLY A 288 -23.53 14.23 14.58
N LYS A 289 -24.66 14.74 15.01
CA LYS A 289 -24.75 15.69 16.12
C LYS A 289 -24.31 15.07 17.45
N LYS A 290 -24.65 13.80 17.71
CA LYS A 290 -24.28 13.10 18.95
C LYS A 290 -22.76 13.05 19.13
N GLU A 291 -22.04 12.61 18.09
CA GLU A 291 -20.59 12.50 18.12
C GLU A 291 -19.92 13.88 18.23
N LEU A 292 -20.47 14.90 17.54
CA LEU A 292 -19.99 16.28 17.64
C LEU A 292 -20.16 16.82 19.06
N GLU A 293 -21.29 16.58 19.72
CA GLU A 293 -21.57 17.00 21.11
C GLU A 293 -20.62 16.32 22.09
N ILE A 294 -20.34 15.02 21.91
CA ILE A 294 -19.38 14.29 22.74
C ILE A 294 -18.00 14.90 22.62
N ILE A 295 -17.51 15.13 21.40
CA ILE A 295 -16.19 15.72 21.16
C ILE A 295 -16.13 17.13 21.74
N ASN A 296 -17.18 17.94 21.59
CA ASN A 296 -17.23 19.28 22.20
C ASN A 296 -17.06 19.21 23.72
N LYS A 297 -17.78 18.32 24.38
CA LYS A 297 -17.65 18.12 25.84
C LYS A 297 -16.25 17.63 26.23
N LEU A 298 -15.61 16.77 25.42
CA LEU A 298 -14.24 16.30 25.66
C LEU A 298 -13.22 17.45 25.55
N ILE A 299 -13.40 18.35 24.57
CA ILE A 299 -12.56 19.55 24.42
C ILE A 299 -12.73 20.50 25.61
N ASP A 300 -13.97 20.74 26.07
CA ASP A 300 -14.26 21.64 27.20
C ASP A 300 -13.84 21.04 28.54
N ASN A 301 -13.95 19.74 28.69
CA ASN A 301 -13.62 19.01 29.91
C ASN A 301 -12.94 17.66 29.60
N PRO A 302 -11.62 17.62 29.52
CA PRO A 302 -10.88 16.37 29.23
C PRO A 302 -11.18 15.22 30.19
N LYS A 303 -11.58 15.50 31.43
CA LYS A 303 -11.95 14.47 32.42
C LYS A 303 -13.25 13.74 32.06
N TYR A 304 -14.08 14.32 31.20
CA TYR A 304 -15.28 13.67 30.68
C TYR A 304 -14.94 12.35 29.96
N ALA A 305 -13.75 12.20 29.42
CA ALA A 305 -13.27 10.93 28.87
C ALA A 305 -13.32 9.78 29.89
N ASP A 306 -13.02 10.04 31.18
CA ASP A 306 -13.02 8.99 32.22
C ASP A 306 -14.46 8.54 32.57
N GLU A 307 -15.44 9.41 32.35
CA GLU A 307 -16.87 9.06 32.49
C GLU A 307 -17.32 8.20 31.32
N LEU A 308 -16.96 8.59 30.09
CA LEU A 308 -17.32 7.86 28.86
C LEU A 308 -16.70 6.46 28.79
N LEU A 309 -15.51 6.26 29.36
CA LEU A 309 -14.89 4.93 29.44
C LEU A 309 -15.70 3.91 30.26
N LYS A 310 -16.67 4.37 31.08
CA LYS A 310 -17.58 3.54 31.85
C LYS A 310 -18.93 3.31 31.16
N SER A 311 -19.13 3.88 29.98
CA SER A 311 -20.36 3.75 29.21
C SER A 311 -20.54 2.35 28.63
N ASP A 312 -21.80 1.94 28.45
CA ASP A 312 -22.15 0.73 27.72
C ASP A 312 -22.15 0.94 26.19
N ASP A 313 -22.05 2.19 25.74
CA ASP A 313 -22.03 2.55 24.32
C ASP A 313 -20.61 2.49 23.74
N ASN A 314 -20.39 1.61 22.75
CA ASN A 314 -19.10 1.46 22.08
C ASN A 314 -18.59 2.76 21.43
N VAL A 315 -19.48 3.62 20.91
CA VAL A 315 -19.08 4.89 20.28
C VAL A 315 -18.55 5.86 21.32
N GLU A 316 -19.16 5.92 22.49
CA GLU A 316 -18.73 6.76 23.60
C GLU A 316 -17.35 6.33 24.13
N VAL A 317 -17.16 5.02 24.36
CA VAL A 317 -15.86 4.46 24.74
C VAL A 317 -14.81 4.73 23.66
N TYR A 318 -15.16 4.53 22.41
CA TYR A 318 -14.28 4.79 21.27
C TYR A 318 -13.83 6.25 21.22
N LEU A 319 -14.75 7.21 21.32
CA LEU A 319 -14.45 8.63 21.27
C LEU A 319 -13.62 9.09 22.48
N ALA A 320 -13.83 8.51 23.65
CA ALA A 320 -13.01 8.75 24.83
C ALA A 320 -11.55 8.31 24.60
N LEU A 321 -11.35 7.11 24.03
CA LEU A 321 -10.02 6.61 23.68
C LEU A 321 -9.37 7.43 22.56
N TRP A 322 -10.14 7.80 21.53
CA TRP A 322 -9.71 8.67 20.46
C TRP A 322 -9.20 10.02 20.99
N TYR A 323 -9.95 10.65 21.89
CA TYR A 323 -9.56 11.91 22.47
C TYR A 323 -8.30 11.78 23.35
N LYS A 324 -8.24 10.76 24.21
CA LYS A 324 -7.04 10.47 25.02
C LYS A 324 -5.81 10.24 24.12
N ALA A 325 -5.96 9.47 23.05
CA ALA A 325 -4.88 9.23 22.10
C ALA A 325 -4.46 10.50 21.33
N SER A 326 -5.37 11.41 21.07
CA SER A 326 -5.05 12.70 20.45
C SER A 326 -4.22 13.60 21.36
N GLN A 327 -4.34 13.43 22.68
CA GLN A 327 -3.52 14.15 23.67
C GLN A 327 -2.18 13.44 23.89
N ASP A 328 -2.22 12.18 24.26
CA ASP A 328 -1.05 11.31 24.40
C ASP A 328 -1.45 9.85 24.23
N VAL A 329 -0.79 9.16 23.29
CA VAL A 329 -0.98 7.72 23.04
C VAL A 329 -0.79 6.89 24.31
N LYS A 330 0.16 7.24 25.14
CA LYS A 330 0.44 6.53 26.41
C LYS A 330 -0.77 6.52 27.33
N ILE A 331 -1.45 7.66 27.47
CA ILE A 331 -2.65 7.78 28.33
C ILE A 331 -3.77 6.87 27.82
N ALA A 332 -3.98 6.83 26.50
CA ALA A 332 -4.99 5.95 25.92
C ALA A 332 -4.66 4.46 26.13
N LEU A 333 -3.40 4.07 25.99
CA LEU A 333 -2.95 2.70 26.20
C LEU A 333 -3.06 2.26 27.66
N GLU A 334 -2.73 3.13 28.60
CA GLU A 334 -2.92 2.88 30.03
C GLU A 334 -4.41 2.66 30.34
N ALA A 335 -5.28 3.50 29.79
CA ALA A 335 -6.73 3.35 29.95
C ALA A 335 -7.24 2.01 29.38
N ILE A 336 -6.77 1.60 28.19
CA ILE A 336 -7.12 0.30 27.59
C ILE A 336 -6.68 -0.85 28.49
N GLN A 337 -5.46 -0.81 29.00
CA GLN A 337 -4.91 -1.86 29.85
C GLN A 337 -5.68 -2.00 31.16
N GLU A 338 -6.07 -0.89 31.78
CA GLU A 338 -6.88 -0.92 33.00
C GLU A 338 -8.29 -1.47 32.72
N LEU A 339 -8.94 -1.05 31.65
CA LEU A 339 -10.26 -1.56 31.26
C LEU A 339 -10.24 -3.06 30.97
N LEU A 340 -9.22 -3.56 30.29
CA LEU A 340 -9.09 -5.00 29.98
C LEU A 340 -8.90 -5.87 31.25
N LYS A 341 -8.35 -5.30 32.34
CA LYS A 341 -8.20 -6.02 33.62
C LYS A 341 -9.52 -6.15 34.37
N VAL A 342 -10.38 -5.12 34.32
CA VAL A 342 -11.52 -4.99 35.22
C VAL A 342 -12.87 -5.26 34.55
N SER A 343 -12.95 -5.20 33.24
CA SER A 343 -14.21 -5.35 32.51
C SER A 343 -14.06 -6.26 31.29
N LYS A 344 -15.08 -7.11 31.09
CA LYS A 344 -15.25 -7.86 29.85
C LYS A 344 -16.07 -7.08 28.81
N LEU A 345 -16.62 -5.94 29.21
CA LEU A 345 -17.36 -5.05 28.33
C LEU A 345 -16.39 -4.43 27.30
N HIS A 346 -16.82 -4.32 26.08
CA HIS A 346 -16.04 -3.75 24.98
C HIS A 346 -14.68 -4.42 24.69
N THR A 347 -14.45 -5.66 25.16
CA THR A 347 -13.13 -6.34 24.99
C THR A 347 -12.64 -6.31 23.55
N LYS A 348 -13.49 -6.61 22.57
CA LYS A 348 -13.11 -6.60 21.14
C LYS A 348 -12.70 -5.20 20.66
N LEU A 349 -13.44 -4.18 21.07
CA LEU A 349 -13.11 -2.78 20.76
C LEU A 349 -11.76 -2.39 21.35
N LEU A 350 -11.52 -2.71 22.62
CA LEU A 350 -10.29 -2.37 23.32
C LEU A 350 -9.09 -3.08 22.71
N VAL A 351 -9.23 -4.35 22.37
CA VAL A 351 -8.18 -5.15 21.69
C VAL A 351 -7.86 -4.56 20.32
N ALA A 352 -8.89 -4.26 19.52
CA ALA A 352 -8.72 -3.69 18.19
C ALA A 352 -8.08 -2.30 18.25
N TYR A 353 -8.52 -1.47 19.19
CA TYR A 353 -7.97 -0.15 19.38
C TYR A 353 -6.50 -0.16 19.83
N ASN A 354 -6.14 -1.10 20.72
CA ASN A 354 -4.76 -1.31 21.16
C ASN A 354 -3.84 -1.66 19.97
N LEU A 355 -4.33 -2.43 18.99
CA LEU A 355 -3.58 -2.72 17.76
C LEU A 355 -3.26 -1.45 16.97
N GLU A 356 -4.27 -0.61 16.75
CA GLU A 356 -4.13 0.53 15.85
C GLU A 356 -3.37 1.71 16.45
N ILE A 357 -3.53 1.93 17.73
CA ILE A 357 -2.96 3.11 18.39
C ILE A 357 -1.42 3.11 18.34
N PHE A 358 -0.81 1.97 18.14
CA PHE A 358 0.64 1.80 18.25
C PHE A 358 1.38 1.98 16.92
N GLN A 359 0.78 1.93 15.79
CA GLN A 359 1.30 2.09 14.40
C GLN A 359 2.76 1.65 14.09
N ASP A 360 3.33 0.80 14.92
CA ASP A 360 4.51 0.03 14.57
C ASP A 360 4.04 -1.27 13.90
N ILE A 361 4.31 -1.42 12.60
CA ILE A 361 3.86 -2.57 11.82
C ILE A 361 4.35 -3.90 12.42
N LYS A 362 5.57 -3.94 12.96
CA LYS A 362 6.12 -5.14 13.58
C LYS A 362 5.36 -5.48 14.85
N TYR A 363 5.12 -4.49 15.71
CA TYR A 363 4.33 -4.66 16.92
C TYR A 363 2.90 -5.09 16.60
N GLN A 364 2.25 -4.39 15.66
CA GLN A 364 0.88 -4.70 15.23
C GLN A 364 0.76 -6.13 14.69
N ARG A 365 1.73 -6.58 13.87
CA ARG A 365 1.77 -7.97 13.38
C ARG A 365 1.89 -8.98 14.52
N THR A 366 2.76 -8.73 15.49
CA THR A 366 2.95 -9.62 16.63
C THR A 366 1.67 -9.74 17.46
N VAL A 367 1.11 -8.62 17.86
CA VAL A 367 -0.14 -8.60 18.66
C VAL A 367 -1.31 -9.18 17.90
N ALA A 368 -1.43 -8.90 16.59
CA ALA A 368 -2.50 -9.48 15.75
C ALA A 368 -2.33 -11.00 15.60
N LYS A 369 -1.11 -11.53 15.54
CA LYS A 369 -0.87 -12.98 15.54
C LYS A 369 -1.38 -13.63 16.83
N ASP A 370 -1.06 -13.05 17.99
CA ASP A 370 -1.52 -13.57 19.28
C ASP A 370 -3.05 -13.59 19.35
N ILE A 371 -3.71 -12.55 18.88
CA ILE A 371 -5.19 -12.47 18.82
C ILE A 371 -5.75 -13.50 17.84
N ILE A 372 -5.15 -13.69 16.67
CA ILE A 372 -5.58 -14.69 15.68
C ILE A 372 -5.51 -16.10 16.31
N LYS A 373 -4.43 -16.43 17.01
CA LYS A 373 -4.31 -17.71 17.73
C LYS A 373 -5.44 -17.87 18.74
N GLU A 374 -5.59 -16.90 19.63
CA GLU A 374 -6.62 -16.91 20.67
C GLU A 374 -8.03 -17.09 20.09
N TYR A 375 -8.37 -16.35 19.05
CA TYR A 375 -9.72 -16.40 18.46
C TYR A 375 -9.90 -17.56 17.46
N SER A 376 -8.84 -18.21 17.01
CA SER A 376 -8.95 -19.46 16.25
C SER A 376 -9.49 -20.62 17.10
N GLU A 377 -9.31 -20.55 18.41
CA GLU A 377 -9.80 -21.53 19.39
C GLU A 377 -11.19 -21.18 19.94
N LYS A 378 -11.62 -19.92 19.77
CA LYS A 378 -12.92 -19.43 20.22
C LYS A 378 -13.97 -19.61 19.11
N ASP A 379 -15.23 -19.67 19.50
CA ASP A 379 -16.36 -19.71 18.59
C ASP A 379 -16.80 -18.31 18.14
N ASP A 380 -15.84 -17.44 17.79
CA ASP A 380 -16.06 -16.08 17.29
C ASP A 380 -15.38 -15.90 15.93
N ASN A 381 -15.95 -16.57 14.94
CA ASN A 381 -15.43 -16.59 13.58
C ASN A 381 -15.47 -15.20 12.90
N ASP A 382 -16.41 -14.33 13.26
CA ASP A 382 -16.49 -13.01 12.66
C ASP A 382 -15.34 -12.12 13.14
N PHE A 383 -15.00 -12.17 14.42
CA PHE A 383 -13.85 -11.42 14.93
C PHE A 383 -12.52 -12.02 14.42
N LEU A 384 -12.42 -13.34 14.30
CA LEU A 384 -11.28 -14.01 13.67
C LEU A 384 -11.06 -13.51 12.22
N LYS A 385 -12.13 -13.43 11.42
CA LYS A 385 -12.06 -12.88 10.05
C LYS A 385 -11.57 -11.42 10.03
N ILE A 386 -12.07 -10.59 10.94
CA ILE A 386 -11.69 -9.18 11.04
C ILE A 386 -10.18 -9.05 11.35
N VAL A 387 -9.69 -9.78 12.33
CA VAL A 387 -8.26 -9.69 12.72
C VAL A 387 -7.35 -10.34 11.66
N ALA A 388 -7.79 -11.41 11.00
CA ALA A 388 -7.08 -11.99 9.86
C ALA A 388 -6.98 -11.02 8.68
N CYS A 389 -8.05 -10.29 8.37
CA CYS A 389 -8.04 -9.22 7.36
C CYS A 389 -7.06 -8.10 7.72
N TYR A 390 -7.05 -7.70 8.98
CA TYR A 390 -6.13 -6.69 9.47
C TYR A 390 -4.67 -7.13 9.37
N TRP A 391 -4.37 -8.35 9.80
CA TRP A 391 -3.03 -8.92 9.68
C TRP A 391 -2.59 -9.09 8.23
N GLU A 392 -3.49 -9.51 7.35
CA GLU A 392 -3.26 -9.57 5.91
C GLU A 392 -2.85 -8.20 5.37
N HIS A 393 -3.61 -7.16 5.70
CA HIS A 393 -3.32 -5.79 5.30
C HIS A 393 -1.93 -5.31 5.77
N LEU A 394 -1.57 -5.58 7.02
CA LEU A 394 -0.24 -5.27 7.57
C LEU A 394 0.88 -6.05 6.86
N SER A 395 0.56 -7.18 6.27
CA SER A 395 1.51 -8.09 5.63
C SER A 395 1.53 -7.94 4.11
N TYR A 396 0.64 -7.12 3.53
CA TYR A 396 0.43 -6.96 2.09
C TYR A 396 1.73 -6.74 1.29
N ASN A 397 2.65 -5.91 1.78
CA ASN A 397 3.92 -5.65 1.12
C ASN A 397 4.90 -6.85 1.12
N ALA A 398 4.58 -7.91 1.86
CA ALA A 398 5.42 -9.10 1.93
C ALA A 398 5.21 -10.04 0.73
N TYR A 399 4.07 -9.98 0.05
CA TYR A 399 3.72 -10.92 -1.01
C TYR A 399 3.14 -10.31 -2.30
N THR A 400 2.95 -8.99 -2.39
CA THR A 400 2.34 -8.35 -3.58
C THR A 400 3.28 -7.98 -4.70
N ASN A 401 4.59 -8.05 -4.51
CA ASN A 401 5.53 -7.82 -5.61
C ASN A 401 5.59 -9.05 -6.50
N SER A 402 5.58 -8.84 -7.82
CA SER A 402 5.63 -9.83 -8.90
C SER A 402 6.77 -10.88 -8.83
N SER A 403 7.65 -10.75 -7.87
CA SER A 403 8.60 -11.78 -7.43
C SER A 403 8.28 -12.10 -5.98
N ILE A 404 7.80 -13.31 -5.72
CA ILE A 404 7.64 -13.83 -4.36
C ILE A 404 9.02 -13.85 -3.72
N LYS A 405 9.28 -12.83 -2.94
CA LYS A 405 10.41 -12.88 -2.02
C LYS A 405 9.97 -13.80 -0.90
N THR A 406 10.63 -14.95 -0.77
CA THR A 406 10.53 -15.78 0.41
C THR A 406 10.69 -14.88 1.63
N ASN A 407 9.63 -14.71 2.41
CA ASN A 407 9.65 -13.79 3.53
C ASN A 407 9.56 -14.56 4.85
N ARG A 408 10.70 -15.15 5.26
CA ARG A 408 10.83 -15.81 6.57
C ARG A 408 10.61 -14.85 7.75
N GLY A 409 10.54 -13.55 7.52
CA GLY A 409 10.28 -12.54 8.54
C GLY A 409 8.80 -12.41 8.97
N LEU A 410 7.87 -13.14 8.36
CA LEU A 410 6.47 -13.14 8.78
C LEU A 410 6.22 -13.96 10.05
N PHE A 411 6.98 -15.05 10.22
CA PHE A 411 6.88 -15.97 11.35
C PHE A 411 8.27 -16.23 11.92
N GLU A 412 8.36 -16.43 13.23
CA GLU A 412 9.65 -16.63 13.90
C GLU A 412 10.21 -18.02 13.64
N THR A 413 9.34 -19.02 13.54
CA THR A 413 9.71 -20.43 13.33
C THR A 413 8.86 -21.09 12.24
N ALA A 414 9.33 -22.22 11.73
CA ALA A 414 8.56 -23.05 10.81
C ALA A 414 7.30 -23.63 11.48
N ASP A 415 7.39 -23.97 12.77
CA ASP A 415 6.24 -24.49 13.53
C ASP A 415 5.14 -23.43 13.67
N GLU A 416 5.52 -22.17 13.98
CA GLU A 416 4.58 -21.05 13.98
C GLU A 416 3.95 -20.85 12.59
N ALA A 417 4.76 -20.90 11.54
CA ALA A 417 4.25 -20.79 10.17
C ALA A 417 3.25 -21.89 9.82
N LYS A 418 3.48 -23.13 10.28
CA LYS A 418 2.55 -24.25 10.10
C LYS A 418 1.25 -24.06 10.86
N GLU A 419 1.32 -23.60 12.10
CA GLU A 419 0.14 -23.28 12.91
C GLU A 419 -0.74 -22.23 12.20
N PHE A 420 -0.12 -21.13 11.74
CA PHE A 420 -0.85 -20.09 11.00
C PHE A 420 -1.38 -20.57 9.64
N PHE A 421 -0.66 -21.47 8.99
CA PHE A 421 -1.17 -22.10 7.76
C PHE A 421 -2.51 -22.79 8.01
N GLU A 422 -2.63 -23.59 9.08
CA GLU A 422 -3.89 -24.25 9.43
C GLU A 422 -4.99 -23.26 9.82
N ILE A 423 -4.64 -22.18 10.56
CA ILE A 423 -5.59 -21.14 10.90
C ILE A 423 -6.10 -20.44 9.63
N PHE A 424 -5.22 -20.08 8.70
CA PHE A 424 -5.64 -19.43 7.45
C PHE A 424 -6.43 -20.36 6.53
N LYS A 425 -6.21 -21.66 6.57
CA LYS A 425 -7.10 -22.64 5.91
C LYS A 425 -8.52 -22.57 6.48
N LYS A 426 -8.64 -22.51 7.82
CA LYS A 426 -9.94 -22.31 8.49
C LYS A 426 -10.57 -20.97 8.05
N VAL A 427 -9.82 -19.88 8.06
CA VAL A 427 -10.32 -18.55 7.64
C VAL A 427 -10.74 -18.58 6.16
N PHE A 428 -9.98 -19.24 5.27
CA PHE A 428 -10.34 -19.37 3.86
C PHE A 428 -11.70 -20.04 3.66
N VAL A 429 -11.98 -21.10 4.42
CA VAL A 429 -13.28 -21.81 4.37
C VAL A 429 -14.42 -20.95 4.91
N LEU A 430 -14.14 -20.08 5.89
CA LEU A 430 -15.13 -19.17 6.49
C LEU A 430 -15.51 -18.00 5.57
N ILE A 431 -14.75 -17.75 4.48
CA ILE A 431 -14.99 -16.65 3.55
C ILE A 431 -15.68 -17.18 2.30
N ASP A 432 -16.80 -16.58 1.94
CA ASP A 432 -17.50 -16.88 0.67
C ASP A 432 -17.06 -15.91 -0.43
N GLY A 433 -15.85 -16.15 -0.97
CA GLY A 433 -15.26 -15.37 -2.08
C GLY A 433 -14.86 -13.96 -1.71
N LYS A 434 -15.81 -13.13 -1.33
CA LYS A 434 -15.64 -11.78 -0.82
C LYS A 434 -16.55 -11.60 0.38
N ASP A 435 -15.97 -11.41 1.54
CA ASP A 435 -16.74 -11.23 2.78
C ASP A 435 -16.59 -9.80 3.32
N LYS A 436 -17.68 -9.27 3.86
CA LYS A 436 -17.71 -7.97 4.48
C LYS A 436 -17.30 -8.12 5.95
N VAL A 437 -16.11 -7.66 6.27
CA VAL A 437 -15.57 -7.75 7.65
C VAL A 437 -15.44 -6.39 8.33
N PHE A 438 -15.78 -5.31 7.62
CA PHE A 438 -15.65 -3.97 8.16
C PHE A 438 -16.68 -3.69 9.24
N ASN A 439 -16.19 -3.33 10.43
CA ASN A 439 -17.01 -2.81 11.52
C ASN A 439 -16.49 -1.41 11.89
N PRO A 440 -17.26 -0.34 11.63
CA PRO A 440 -16.82 1.04 11.82
C PRO A 440 -16.54 1.40 13.29
N ILE A 441 -17.06 0.63 14.24
CA ILE A 441 -16.82 0.85 15.67
C ILE A 441 -15.55 0.15 16.15
N ILE A 442 -15.24 -1.01 15.58
CA ILE A 442 -14.09 -1.82 16.00
C ILE A 442 -12.86 -1.51 15.16
N PHE A 443 -13.02 -1.49 13.82
CA PHE A 443 -11.96 -1.22 12.87
C PHE A 443 -12.39 -0.19 11.83
N PRO A 444 -12.56 1.09 12.19
CA PRO A 444 -13.04 2.13 11.27
C PRO A 444 -12.09 2.39 10.08
N TRP A 445 -10.83 2.01 10.20
CA TRP A 445 -9.73 2.25 9.26
C TRP A 445 -9.34 1.01 8.45
N VAL A 446 -9.77 -0.18 8.83
CA VAL A 446 -9.42 -1.44 8.15
C VAL A 446 -10.20 -1.59 6.85
N SER A 447 -9.67 -2.37 5.92
CA SER A 447 -10.35 -2.75 4.68
C SER A 447 -11.76 -3.30 4.95
N ARG A 448 -12.72 -2.88 4.14
CA ARG A 448 -14.13 -3.25 4.27
C ARG A 448 -14.40 -4.71 3.95
N TYR A 449 -13.48 -5.35 3.27
CA TYR A 449 -13.66 -6.69 2.76
C TYR A 449 -12.39 -7.51 2.91
N ILE A 450 -12.57 -8.79 3.23
CA ILE A 450 -11.56 -9.81 3.06
C ILE A 450 -11.91 -10.64 1.83
N TYR A 451 -10.91 -11.02 1.06
CA TYR A 451 -11.08 -11.81 -0.16
C TYR A 451 -10.37 -13.15 -0.02
N THR A 452 -10.97 -14.21 -0.57
CA THR A 452 -10.32 -15.51 -0.61
C THR A 452 -8.96 -15.49 -1.28
N HIS A 453 -8.74 -14.63 -2.28
CA HIS A 453 -7.44 -14.51 -2.94
C HIS A 453 -6.33 -13.97 -2.03
N ASN A 454 -6.65 -13.11 -1.06
CA ASN A 454 -5.67 -12.60 -0.09
C ASN A 454 -5.20 -13.74 0.84
N ILE A 455 -6.14 -14.51 1.34
CA ILE A 455 -5.82 -15.66 2.21
C ILE A 455 -5.11 -16.75 1.41
N ALA A 456 -5.51 -17.02 0.17
CA ALA A 456 -4.78 -17.92 -0.73
C ALA A 456 -3.32 -17.45 -0.91
N ALA A 457 -3.09 -16.15 -1.14
CA ALA A 457 -1.74 -15.61 -1.27
C ALA A 457 -0.89 -15.82 -0.02
N LEU A 458 -1.48 -15.69 1.19
CA LEU A 458 -0.80 -16.00 2.45
C LEU A 458 -0.40 -17.47 2.53
N LEU A 459 -1.31 -18.40 2.20
CA LEU A 459 -1.03 -19.83 2.19
C LEU A 459 0.13 -20.19 1.24
N PHE A 460 0.12 -19.64 0.03
CA PHE A 460 1.20 -19.82 -0.94
C PHE A 460 2.52 -19.20 -0.47
N THR A 461 2.46 -18.04 0.18
CA THR A 461 3.65 -17.37 0.73
C THR A 461 4.28 -18.19 1.85
N ILE A 462 3.48 -18.79 2.72
CA ILE A 462 3.98 -19.71 3.76
C ILE A 462 4.65 -20.92 3.12
N ALA A 463 3.99 -21.59 2.16
CA ALA A 463 4.55 -22.74 1.47
C ALA A 463 5.86 -22.43 0.75
N ALA A 464 5.99 -21.24 0.15
CA ALA A 464 7.21 -20.80 -0.53
C ALA A 464 8.33 -20.41 0.45
N SER A 465 7.99 -19.85 1.60
CA SER A 465 8.96 -19.34 2.59
C SER A 465 9.51 -20.43 3.51
N TYR A 466 8.73 -21.51 3.71
CA TYR A 466 9.05 -22.62 4.59
C TYR A 466 8.95 -23.98 3.85
N PRO A 467 9.85 -24.24 2.88
CA PRO A 467 9.81 -25.47 2.08
C PRO A 467 9.95 -26.74 2.92
N GLU A 468 10.59 -26.67 4.09
CA GLU A 468 10.73 -27.75 5.05
C GLU A 468 9.38 -28.28 5.58
N LEU A 469 8.31 -27.49 5.49
CA LEU A 469 6.96 -27.90 5.89
C LEU A 469 6.25 -28.79 4.87
N ASN A 470 6.79 -28.93 3.65
CA ASN A 470 6.23 -29.77 2.57
C ASN A 470 4.76 -29.43 2.21
N LEU A 471 4.38 -28.16 2.24
CA LEU A 471 3.00 -27.69 2.01
C LEU A 471 2.62 -27.52 0.54
N LYS A 472 3.53 -27.80 -0.41
CA LYS A 472 3.31 -27.57 -1.86
C LYS A 472 2.04 -28.24 -2.37
N ASN A 473 1.80 -29.50 -2.01
CA ASN A 473 0.63 -30.24 -2.47
C ASN A 473 -0.68 -29.75 -1.85
N GLU A 474 -0.64 -29.25 -0.62
CA GLU A 474 -1.83 -28.71 0.04
C GLU A 474 -2.31 -27.40 -0.62
N VAL A 475 -1.37 -26.53 -1.01
CA VAL A 475 -1.75 -25.23 -1.60
C VAL A 475 -2.30 -25.33 -3.02
N LEU A 476 -2.12 -26.46 -3.73
CA LEU A 476 -2.65 -26.65 -5.09
C LEU A 476 -4.16 -26.38 -5.18
N THR A 477 -4.91 -26.75 -4.16
CA THR A 477 -6.37 -26.59 -4.11
C THR A 477 -6.80 -25.12 -4.09
N TYR A 478 -5.95 -24.22 -3.59
CA TYR A 478 -6.21 -22.78 -3.46
C TYR A 478 -5.71 -21.96 -4.65
N PHE A 479 -5.03 -22.58 -5.64
CA PHE A 479 -4.39 -21.86 -6.74
C PHE A 479 -5.36 -20.99 -7.54
N LYS A 480 -6.56 -21.52 -7.82
CA LYS A 480 -7.59 -20.79 -8.58
C LYS A 480 -8.16 -19.59 -7.83
N ALA A 481 -8.03 -19.57 -6.52
CA ALA A 481 -8.45 -18.42 -5.70
C ALA A 481 -7.46 -17.25 -5.74
N LEU A 482 -6.21 -17.48 -6.17
CA LEU A 482 -5.23 -16.40 -6.33
C LEU A 482 -5.67 -15.39 -7.40
N GLU A 483 -5.25 -14.15 -7.21
CA GLU A 483 -5.40 -13.11 -8.24
C GLU A 483 -4.70 -13.52 -9.55
N PRO A 484 -5.35 -13.36 -10.72
CA PRO A 484 -4.81 -13.82 -12.00
C PRO A 484 -3.39 -13.34 -12.28
N TYR A 485 -3.07 -12.08 -11.96
CA TYR A 485 -1.74 -11.52 -12.22
C TYR A 485 -0.64 -12.09 -11.31
N SER A 486 -0.98 -12.62 -10.14
CA SER A 486 -0.01 -13.18 -9.19
C SER A 486 0.28 -14.66 -9.43
N ARG A 487 -0.63 -15.39 -10.10
CA ARG A 487 -0.55 -16.84 -10.32
C ARG A 487 0.75 -17.28 -10.99
N SER A 488 1.22 -16.54 -11.99
CA SER A 488 2.47 -16.85 -12.71
C SER A 488 3.69 -16.84 -11.78
N GLY A 489 3.74 -15.84 -10.86
CA GLY A 489 4.80 -15.75 -9.85
C GLY A 489 4.80 -16.93 -8.88
N TYR A 490 3.62 -17.34 -8.38
CA TYR A 490 3.49 -18.49 -7.48
C TYR A 490 3.78 -19.81 -8.19
N LEU A 491 3.30 -19.99 -9.43
CA LEU A 491 3.61 -21.17 -10.23
C LEU A 491 5.12 -21.34 -10.42
N LYS A 492 5.80 -20.26 -10.82
CA LYS A 492 7.26 -20.25 -10.99
C LYS A 492 8.01 -20.53 -9.68
N SER A 493 7.59 -19.90 -8.59
CA SER A 493 8.28 -19.97 -7.29
C SER A 493 8.23 -21.37 -6.67
N LEU A 494 7.06 -22.03 -6.73
CA LEU A 494 6.84 -23.30 -6.07
C LEU A 494 7.03 -24.52 -6.98
N PHE A 495 6.72 -24.39 -8.28
CA PHE A 495 6.62 -25.53 -9.21
C PHE A 495 7.61 -25.45 -10.38
N ASN A 496 8.65 -24.61 -10.29
CA ASN A 496 9.69 -24.54 -11.34
C ASN A 496 10.40 -25.88 -11.56
N LYS A 497 10.51 -26.70 -10.50
CA LYS A 497 11.00 -28.09 -10.54
C LYS A 497 9.98 -28.98 -9.82
N PRO A 498 9.00 -29.53 -10.54
CA PRO A 498 8.04 -30.49 -9.95
C PRO A 498 8.76 -31.74 -9.43
N GLU A 499 8.47 -32.15 -8.21
CA GLU A 499 9.19 -33.23 -7.50
C GLU A 499 8.44 -34.58 -7.54
N ASN A 500 7.15 -34.53 -7.87
CA ASN A 500 6.29 -35.73 -7.93
C ASN A 500 5.25 -35.62 -9.05
N LYS A 501 4.56 -36.76 -9.31
CA LYS A 501 3.57 -36.84 -10.39
C LYS A 501 2.41 -35.86 -10.25
N ASP A 502 1.99 -35.56 -9.03
CA ASP A 502 0.86 -34.63 -8.79
C ASP A 502 1.24 -33.20 -9.13
N GLU A 503 2.44 -32.76 -8.77
CA GLU A 503 2.98 -31.47 -9.15
C GLU A 503 3.20 -31.33 -10.66
N GLU A 504 3.77 -32.38 -11.30
CA GLU A 504 3.93 -32.43 -12.75
C GLU A 504 2.58 -32.27 -13.48
N LEU A 505 1.60 -33.08 -13.06
CA LEU A 505 0.26 -33.06 -13.66
C LEU A 505 -0.46 -31.73 -13.39
N PHE A 506 -0.23 -31.14 -12.21
CA PHE A 506 -0.74 -29.81 -11.91
C PHE A 506 -0.18 -28.75 -12.88
N VAL A 507 1.14 -28.73 -13.08
CA VAL A 507 1.78 -27.79 -14.03
C VAL A 507 1.24 -28.00 -15.45
N VAL A 508 1.08 -29.23 -15.88
CA VAL A 508 0.51 -29.54 -17.21
C VAL A 508 -0.93 -29.04 -17.32
N LYS A 509 -1.76 -29.21 -16.29
CA LYS A 509 -3.13 -28.67 -16.25
C LYS A 509 -3.16 -27.14 -16.29
N MET A 510 -2.16 -26.48 -15.72
CA MET A 510 -2.04 -25.01 -15.75
C MET A 510 -1.77 -24.46 -17.16
N LEU A 511 -1.33 -25.29 -18.09
CA LEU A 511 -1.24 -24.90 -19.51
C LEU A 511 -2.61 -24.49 -20.08
N ALA A 512 -3.72 -25.02 -19.53
CA ALA A 512 -5.09 -24.68 -19.93
C ALA A 512 -5.59 -23.32 -19.37
N ASP A 513 -4.91 -22.76 -18.38
CA ASP A 513 -5.24 -21.45 -17.78
C ASP A 513 -4.51 -20.32 -18.54
N ALA A 514 -5.26 -19.46 -19.23
CA ALA A 514 -4.72 -18.37 -20.03
C ALA A 514 -3.82 -17.41 -19.22
N THR A 515 -4.04 -17.28 -17.90
CA THR A 515 -3.27 -16.37 -17.03
C THR A 515 -1.85 -16.87 -16.75
N VAL A 516 -1.62 -18.18 -16.86
CA VAL A 516 -0.32 -18.80 -16.52
C VAL A 516 0.22 -19.73 -17.62
N THR A 517 -0.48 -19.86 -18.74
CA THR A 517 -0.11 -20.79 -19.84
C THR A 517 1.33 -20.62 -20.31
N ASN A 518 1.83 -19.37 -20.38
CA ASN A 518 3.20 -19.09 -20.80
C ASN A 518 4.24 -19.59 -19.80
N GLU A 519 3.97 -19.46 -18.50
CA GLU A 519 4.88 -19.93 -17.47
C GLU A 519 4.80 -21.46 -17.34
N ALA A 520 3.61 -22.05 -17.41
CA ALA A 520 3.42 -23.49 -17.45
C ALA A 520 4.19 -24.12 -18.64
N ASN A 521 4.10 -23.53 -19.84
CA ASN A 521 4.85 -23.96 -21.03
C ASN A 521 6.37 -23.96 -20.78
N LYS A 522 6.93 -22.93 -20.15
CA LYS A 522 8.36 -22.87 -19.81
C LYS A 522 8.76 -24.00 -18.85
N ILE A 523 7.98 -24.20 -17.80
CA ILE A 523 8.23 -25.22 -16.79
C ILE A 523 8.18 -26.62 -17.41
N ILE A 524 7.16 -26.91 -18.25
CA ILE A 524 7.01 -28.18 -18.96
C ILE A 524 8.24 -28.47 -19.83
N ARG A 525 8.74 -27.47 -20.58
CA ARG A 525 9.95 -27.60 -21.44
C ARG A 525 11.20 -27.87 -20.63
N VAL A 526 11.44 -27.05 -19.58
CA VAL A 526 12.65 -27.16 -18.75
C VAL A 526 12.73 -28.50 -18.04
N ASN A 527 11.59 -29.08 -17.66
CA ASN A 527 11.53 -30.36 -16.97
C ASN A 527 11.24 -31.57 -17.90
N ASN A 528 11.26 -31.38 -19.23
CA ASN A 528 11.04 -32.43 -20.24
C ASN A 528 9.72 -33.21 -20.05
N LEU A 529 8.64 -32.53 -19.63
CA LEU A 529 7.38 -33.21 -19.32
C LEU A 529 6.51 -33.47 -20.55
N THR A 530 6.84 -32.91 -21.73
CA THR A 530 6.01 -32.99 -22.94
C THR A 530 5.75 -34.46 -23.35
N SER A 531 6.78 -35.28 -23.46
CA SER A 531 6.67 -36.67 -23.87
C SER A 531 5.92 -37.55 -22.85
N LYS A 532 6.05 -37.22 -21.56
CA LYS A 532 5.39 -37.93 -20.46
C LYS A 532 3.89 -37.66 -20.39
N TYR A 533 3.46 -36.44 -20.76
CA TYR A 533 2.09 -35.93 -20.64
C TYR A 533 1.47 -35.51 -21.97
N THR A 534 1.85 -36.18 -23.06
CA THR A 534 1.38 -35.83 -24.42
C THR A 534 -0.15 -35.86 -24.52
N LYS A 535 -0.81 -36.85 -23.95
CA LYS A 535 -2.28 -36.99 -23.98
C LYS A 535 -2.99 -35.86 -23.27
N GLU A 536 -2.50 -35.46 -22.10
CA GLU A 536 -3.03 -34.33 -21.33
C GLU A 536 -2.87 -33.02 -22.09
N ILE A 537 -1.75 -32.86 -22.80
CA ILE A 537 -1.50 -31.66 -23.65
C ILE A 537 -2.40 -31.67 -24.88
N GLU A 538 -2.62 -32.83 -25.54
CA GLU A 538 -3.58 -32.98 -26.64
C GLU A 538 -5.01 -32.61 -26.19
N ASP A 539 -5.41 -32.98 -24.96
CA ASP A 539 -6.73 -32.67 -24.43
C ASP A 539 -6.97 -31.18 -24.22
N ILE A 540 -5.91 -30.40 -23.97
CA ILE A 540 -5.98 -28.92 -23.83
C ILE A 540 -6.36 -28.27 -25.17
N LEU A 541 -6.03 -28.88 -26.31
CA LEU A 541 -6.32 -28.37 -27.64
C LEU A 541 -7.81 -28.31 -28.01
N ARG A 542 -8.68 -28.90 -27.18
CA ARG A 542 -10.15 -28.69 -27.26
C ARG A 542 -10.56 -27.22 -26.98
N LEU A 543 -9.72 -26.48 -26.24
CA LEU A 543 -9.98 -25.09 -25.88
C LEU A 543 -9.75 -24.17 -27.08
N LYS A 544 -10.48 -23.03 -27.11
CA LYS A 544 -10.41 -22.05 -28.21
C LYS A 544 -9.41 -20.93 -27.97
N THR A 545 -8.90 -20.78 -26.75
CA THR A 545 -8.00 -19.68 -26.35
C THR A 545 -6.70 -19.71 -27.15
N ALA A 546 -6.41 -18.65 -27.89
CA ALA A 546 -5.30 -18.61 -28.84
C ALA A 546 -3.92 -18.89 -28.19
N ASP A 547 -3.59 -18.25 -27.10
CA ASP A 547 -2.31 -18.43 -26.42
C ASP A 547 -2.15 -19.84 -25.84
N VAL A 548 -3.22 -20.40 -25.26
CA VAL A 548 -3.24 -21.78 -24.74
C VAL A 548 -2.97 -22.77 -25.88
N ARG A 549 -3.68 -22.63 -27.00
CA ARG A 549 -3.47 -23.46 -28.21
C ARG A 549 -2.07 -23.33 -28.78
N LYS A 550 -1.57 -22.11 -28.93
CA LYS A 550 -0.22 -21.83 -29.41
C LYS A 550 0.85 -22.54 -28.55
N ASN A 551 0.72 -22.44 -27.24
CA ASN A 551 1.65 -23.07 -26.31
C ASN A 551 1.57 -24.61 -26.37
N ALA A 552 0.36 -25.19 -26.38
CA ALA A 552 0.17 -26.62 -26.47
C ALA A 552 0.69 -27.20 -27.82
N ILE A 553 0.38 -26.55 -28.94
CA ILE A 553 0.92 -26.92 -30.27
C ILE A 553 2.44 -26.81 -30.27
N GLY A 554 3.00 -25.75 -29.68
CA GLY A 554 4.44 -25.55 -29.58
C GLY A 554 5.16 -26.63 -28.75
N LEU A 555 4.50 -27.20 -27.74
CA LEU A 555 5.00 -28.33 -26.97
C LEU A 555 4.96 -29.62 -27.82
N ILE A 556 3.84 -29.93 -28.46
CA ILE A 556 3.73 -31.14 -29.32
C ILE A 556 4.77 -31.10 -30.45
N LEU A 557 4.98 -29.93 -31.09
CA LEU A 557 6.03 -29.74 -32.10
C LEU A 557 7.47 -29.98 -31.61
N SER A 558 7.70 -30.00 -30.30
CA SER A 558 9.00 -30.28 -29.69
C SER A 558 9.24 -31.76 -29.40
N LEU A 559 8.26 -32.64 -29.66
CA LEU A 559 8.40 -34.10 -29.51
C LEU A 559 9.35 -34.69 -30.57
N GLU A 560 9.89 -35.86 -30.27
CA GLU A 560 10.63 -36.66 -31.24
C GLU A 560 9.72 -37.06 -32.42
N SER A 561 10.29 -37.25 -33.62
CA SER A 561 9.53 -37.42 -34.85
C SER A 561 8.47 -38.53 -34.80
N SER A 562 8.73 -39.66 -34.11
CA SER A 562 7.78 -40.76 -33.94
C SER A 562 6.60 -40.38 -33.04
N GLN A 563 6.89 -39.76 -31.89
CA GLN A 563 5.86 -39.30 -30.93
C GLN A 563 5.06 -38.11 -31.49
N LEU A 564 5.70 -37.23 -32.22
CA LEU A 564 5.05 -36.10 -32.88
C LEU A 564 4.02 -36.60 -33.91
N LEU A 565 4.38 -37.61 -34.68
CA LEU A 565 3.49 -38.19 -35.68
C LEU A 565 2.29 -38.88 -35.03
N GLU A 566 2.52 -39.70 -34.01
CA GLU A 566 1.47 -40.36 -33.23
C GLU A 566 0.50 -39.33 -32.61
N ALA A 567 1.01 -38.33 -31.95
CA ALA A 567 0.21 -37.24 -31.36
C ALA A 567 -0.63 -36.52 -32.43
N THR A 568 -0.03 -36.31 -33.59
CA THR A 568 -0.71 -35.62 -34.71
C THR A 568 -1.82 -36.48 -35.31
N GLU A 569 -1.58 -37.78 -35.47
CA GLU A 569 -2.60 -38.74 -35.90
C GLU A 569 -3.77 -38.81 -34.92
N ASN A 570 -3.50 -38.88 -33.62
CA ASN A 570 -4.51 -38.85 -32.55
C ASN A 570 -5.37 -37.59 -32.63
N LEU A 571 -4.75 -36.42 -32.82
CA LEU A 571 -5.45 -35.16 -32.93
C LEU A 571 -6.35 -35.08 -34.17
N VAL A 572 -5.85 -35.52 -35.33
CA VAL A 572 -6.60 -35.48 -36.61
C VAL A 572 -7.79 -36.44 -36.59
N GLN A 573 -7.69 -37.55 -35.86
CA GLN A 573 -8.76 -38.54 -35.73
C GLN A 573 -9.74 -38.24 -34.60
N ASP A 574 -9.48 -37.19 -33.77
CA ASP A 574 -10.33 -36.88 -32.61
C ASP A 574 -11.72 -36.41 -33.06
N LYS A 575 -12.74 -36.69 -32.25
CA LYS A 575 -14.11 -36.25 -32.48
C LYS A 575 -14.27 -34.73 -32.35
N ASN A 576 -13.39 -34.08 -31.62
CA ASN A 576 -13.43 -32.63 -31.37
C ASN A 576 -12.77 -31.85 -32.51
N ALA A 577 -13.55 -31.01 -33.21
CA ALA A 577 -13.07 -30.19 -34.33
C ALA A 577 -11.87 -29.28 -33.98
N ASN A 578 -11.80 -28.74 -32.75
CA ASN A 578 -10.67 -27.89 -32.35
C ASN A 578 -9.37 -28.70 -32.21
N LYS A 579 -9.44 -29.96 -31.79
CA LYS A 579 -8.28 -30.86 -31.75
C LYS A 579 -7.86 -31.23 -33.17
N ARG A 580 -8.81 -31.56 -34.07
CA ARG A 580 -8.50 -31.86 -35.49
C ARG A 580 -7.85 -30.66 -36.17
N LEU A 581 -8.37 -29.46 -35.97
CA LEU A 581 -7.74 -28.22 -36.48
C LEU A 581 -6.32 -28.05 -35.98
N ALA A 582 -6.04 -28.37 -34.71
CA ALA A 582 -4.68 -28.30 -34.17
C ALA A 582 -3.77 -29.37 -34.81
N GLY A 583 -4.25 -30.59 -35.03
CA GLY A 583 -3.53 -31.64 -35.76
C GLY A 583 -3.19 -31.21 -37.19
N LEU A 584 -4.15 -30.61 -37.93
CA LEU A 584 -3.92 -30.08 -39.27
C LEU A 584 -2.93 -28.91 -39.28
N ASP A 585 -2.98 -27.99 -38.27
CA ASP A 585 -1.99 -26.90 -38.13
C ASP A 585 -0.59 -27.45 -37.87
N ILE A 586 -0.46 -28.52 -37.05
CA ILE A 586 0.82 -29.20 -36.83
C ILE A 586 1.32 -29.82 -38.14
N LEU A 587 0.47 -30.56 -38.90
CA LEU A 587 0.84 -31.12 -40.18
C LEU A 587 1.35 -30.08 -41.16
N THR A 588 0.69 -28.92 -41.21
CA THR A 588 1.12 -27.78 -42.05
C THR A 588 2.53 -27.31 -41.70
N LYS A 589 2.89 -27.31 -40.42
CA LYS A 589 4.21 -26.87 -39.92
C LYS A 589 5.32 -27.90 -40.10
N ILE A 590 4.97 -29.17 -40.30
CA ILE A 590 5.97 -30.26 -40.44
C ILE A 590 6.04 -30.85 -41.83
N LYS A 591 5.13 -30.53 -42.76
CA LYS A 591 5.04 -31.08 -44.11
C LYS A 591 6.33 -31.00 -44.94
N ASP A 592 7.14 -29.94 -44.72
CA ASP A 592 8.38 -29.68 -45.43
C ASP A 592 9.63 -30.27 -44.74
N LYS A 593 9.46 -30.96 -43.61
CA LYS A 593 10.57 -31.61 -42.89
C LYS A 593 10.87 -32.99 -43.52
N GLN A 594 12.16 -33.30 -43.68
CA GLN A 594 12.64 -34.54 -44.34
C GLN A 594 12.13 -35.83 -43.68
N ASP A 595 11.83 -35.79 -42.38
CA ASP A 595 11.38 -36.97 -41.61
C ASP A 595 9.92 -37.34 -41.84
N PHE A 596 9.13 -36.54 -42.61
CA PHE A 596 7.72 -36.75 -42.81
C PHE A 596 7.39 -36.94 -44.33
N ALA A 597 7.21 -38.16 -44.76
CA ALA A 597 6.86 -38.46 -46.12
C ALA A 597 5.48 -37.91 -46.49
N LYS A 598 5.35 -37.24 -47.63
CA LYS A 598 4.10 -36.64 -48.12
C LYS A 598 2.95 -37.63 -48.17
N GLU A 599 3.21 -38.87 -48.60
CA GLU A 599 2.23 -39.97 -48.64
C GLU A 599 1.64 -40.31 -47.27
N LYS A 600 2.41 -40.13 -46.22
CA LYS A 600 1.98 -40.39 -44.85
C LYS A 600 1.05 -39.29 -44.35
N ILE A 601 1.34 -38.04 -44.69
CA ILE A 601 0.49 -36.90 -44.37
C ILE A 601 -0.86 -37.02 -45.11
N GLU A 602 -0.84 -37.39 -46.39
CA GLU A 602 -2.03 -37.59 -47.19
C GLU A 602 -2.93 -38.71 -46.60
N LYS A 603 -2.34 -39.81 -46.13
CA LYS A 603 -3.08 -40.87 -45.44
C LYS A 603 -3.74 -40.40 -44.16
N ILE A 604 -3.05 -39.62 -43.35
CA ILE A 604 -3.58 -39.06 -42.08
C ILE A 604 -4.77 -38.15 -42.38
N VAL A 605 -4.62 -37.25 -43.34
CA VAL A 605 -5.66 -36.27 -43.74
C VAL A 605 -6.90 -36.97 -44.31
N ALA A 606 -6.72 -38.09 -45.07
CA ALA A 606 -7.80 -38.86 -45.66
C ALA A 606 -8.71 -39.54 -44.60
N THR A 607 -8.31 -39.61 -43.34
CA THR A 607 -9.14 -40.15 -42.24
C THR A 607 -10.30 -39.23 -41.85
N ILE A 608 -10.27 -37.92 -42.21
CA ILE A 608 -11.30 -36.94 -41.88
C ILE A 608 -12.47 -37.08 -42.89
N LYS A 609 -13.61 -37.66 -42.41
CA LYS A 609 -14.76 -37.94 -43.29
C LYS A 609 -15.63 -36.72 -43.61
N GLU A 610 -15.81 -35.81 -42.63
CA GLU A 610 -16.65 -34.60 -42.75
C GLU A 610 -15.89 -33.38 -42.22
N PRO A 611 -15.00 -32.80 -43.06
CA PRO A 611 -14.23 -31.63 -42.61
C PRO A 611 -15.09 -30.38 -42.52
N THR A 612 -14.91 -29.58 -41.46
CA THR A 612 -15.46 -28.25 -41.32
C THR A 612 -14.79 -27.27 -42.33
N ASP A 613 -15.39 -26.10 -42.59
CA ASP A 613 -14.81 -25.16 -43.54
C ASP A 613 -13.39 -24.68 -43.16
N PRO A 614 -13.06 -24.42 -41.90
CA PRO A 614 -11.66 -24.13 -41.50
C PRO A 614 -10.72 -25.34 -41.74
N GLU A 615 -11.20 -26.58 -41.56
CA GLU A 615 -10.41 -27.79 -41.82
C GLU A 615 -10.14 -27.98 -43.31
N LYS A 616 -11.11 -27.72 -44.16
CA LYS A 616 -10.95 -27.80 -45.65
C LYS A 616 -9.82 -26.87 -46.13
N ILE A 617 -9.73 -25.65 -45.61
CA ILE A 617 -8.68 -24.69 -45.96
C ILE A 617 -7.28 -25.27 -45.67
N LEU A 618 -7.11 -25.88 -44.50
CA LEU A 618 -5.83 -26.50 -44.09
C LEU A 618 -5.54 -27.76 -44.89
N ILE A 619 -6.55 -28.57 -45.18
CA ILE A 619 -6.45 -29.81 -46.00
C ILE A 619 -6.01 -29.45 -47.42
N ASP A 620 -6.66 -28.45 -48.06
CA ASP A 620 -6.30 -27.96 -49.41
C ASP A 620 -4.85 -27.47 -49.47
N GLY A 621 -4.38 -26.86 -48.38
CA GLY A 621 -2.98 -26.41 -48.24
C GLY A 621 -1.96 -27.55 -48.02
N LEU A 622 -2.40 -28.71 -47.55
CA LEU A 622 -1.57 -29.90 -47.28
C LEU A 622 -1.45 -30.83 -48.48
N VAL A 623 -2.57 -31.15 -49.13
CA VAL A 623 -2.62 -32.15 -50.22
C VAL A 623 -2.70 -31.52 -51.61
N GLY A 624 -2.82 -30.19 -51.73
CA GLY A 624 -3.10 -29.53 -53.00
C GLY A 624 -4.61 -29.54 -53.32
N LYS A 625 -5.11 -28.51 -54.03
CA LYS A 625 -6.51 -28.51 -54.47
C LYS A 625 -6.75 -29.77 -55.32
N VAL A 626 -7.60 -30.66 -54.81
CA VAL A 626 -8.22 -31.67 -55.67
C VAL A 626 -9.14 -30.86 -56.63
N GLU A 627 -8.74 -30.67 -57.90
CA GLU A 627 -9.64 -30.17 -58.91
C GLU A 627 -10.80 -31.15 -59.01
N THR A 628 -11.98 -30.75 -58.51
CA THR A 628 -13.25 -31.45 -58.74
C THR A 628 -13.89 -30.94 -59.99
#